data_7632be2127e56557d923b98a70a2a479
#
_entry.id   7632be2127e56557d923b98a70a2a479
#
_cell.length_a   1.000
_cell.length_b   1.000
_cell.length_c   1.000
_cell.angle_alpha   90.00
_cell.angle_beta   90.00
_cell.angle_gamma   90.00
#
_symmetry.space_group_name_H-M   'P 1'
#
loop_
_entity.id
_entity.type
_entity.pdbx_description
1 polymer ?
#
loop_
_entity_poly.entity_id
_entity_poly.type
_entity_poly.pdbx_seq_one_letter_code
_entity_poly.pdbx_strand_id
1 'polypeptide(L)'
;MSKSIGILGAGIGGLHLALYLQKQGIAASVLTDRAPEQYAATRLMNTVAHHSVTIARENELGVNHWDDPQVVYHHHDHFFNFPDSGLLFRGAFQRPSRAVDYRIYLPALMKDFEDRGGLIEYASIQDDDIPALVSRFDLLVVSTGKGALGRMFAHRPELSPYTRPQRLLCVGLYDGVDHGSPDDDDPRGVTLSVSPGHGEMIVIPTLSFGGMKTALLMENIPGGDMADLVSLSYDANPAAFRQTLLDKLEKHHPHTYNRIDTHRFGLAQPLDLLQGAVVPTVRQSWVAFDGDKLAIALGDVHSVVDPLMGQGANMASYAAFELGKAITDAVAFDARFVEDVDRARENRVLAAARWTNMMLQPPSEAMGRLIFAMSQDRELCDEFTENFNYPERQWDRLASDKRIHAWIDRSGRIAA
;
A
#
# COMPACT_ATOMS: atom_id res chain seq x y z
N MET A 1 -8.66 32.98 -13.76
CA MET A 1 -9.86 32.50 -13.06
C MET A 1 -9.39 31.60 -11.93
N SER A 2 -10.07 31.60 -10.77
CA SER A 2 -9.75 30.66 -9.68
C SER A 2 -10.23 29.26 -10.10
N LYS A 3 -9.33 28.27 -10.07
CA LYS A 3 -9.68 26.86 -10.31
C LYS A 3 -10.53 26.32 -9.16
N SER A 4 -11.51 25.48 -9.45
CA SER A 4 -12.35 24.79 -8.47
C SER A 4 -12.25 23.27 -8.71
N ILE A 5 -11.73 22.53 -7.73
CA ILE A 5 -11.42 21.12 -7.85
C ILE A 5 -12.32 20.30 -6.91
N GLY A 6 -13.05 19.34 -7.46
CA GLY A 6 -13.81 18.36 -6.68
C GLY A 6 -13.00 17.10 -6.50
N ILE A 7 -12.88 16.58 -5.26
CA ILE A 7 -12.13 15.36 -4.93
C ILE A 7 -13.10 14.38 -4.27
N LEU A 8 -13.43 13.29 -4.95
CA LEU A 8 -14.28 12.22 -4.41
C LEU A 8 -13.42 11.21 -3.65
N GLY A 9 -13.62 11.11 -2.35
CA GLY A 9 -12.94 10.17 -1.46
C GLY A 9 -11.84 10.79 -0.61
N ALA A 10 -11.90 10.54 0.70
CA ALA A 10 -10.96 10.98 1.72
C ALA A 10 -9.91 9.89 2.08
N GLY A 11 -9.47 9.11 1.09
CA GLY A 11 -8.30 8.24 1.21
C GLY A 11 -7.00 9.04 1.11
N ILE A 12 -5.85 8.37 1.28
CA ILE A 12 -4.52 9.04 1.25
C ILE A 12 -4.32 9.86 -0.04
N GLY A 13 -4.70 9.32 -1.22
CA GLY A 13 -4.56 10.04 -2.49
C GLY A 13 -5.38 11.33 -2.51
N GLY A 14 -6.67 11.25 -2.12
CA GLY A 14 -7.57 12.42 -2.10
C GLY A 14 -7.12 13.48 -1.09
N LEU A 15 -6.77 13.07 0.14
CA LEU A 15 -6.34 14.00 1.19
C LEU A 15 -4.97 14.63 0.90
N HIS A 16 -3.99 13.87 0.37
CA HIS A 16 -2.71 14.44 -0.03
C HIS A 16 -2.87 15.46 -1.16
N LEU A 17 -3.74 15.18 -2.14
CA LEU A 17 -4.05 16.14 -3.20
C LEU A 17 -4.75 17.38 -2.63
N ALA A 18 -5.75 17.22 -1.78
CA ALA A 18 -6.49 18.33 -1.17
C ALA A 18 -5.55 19.26 -0.37
N LEU A 19 -4.71 18.70 0.50
CA LEU A 19 -3.72 19.42 1.28
C LEU A 19 -2.65 20.10 0.41
N TYR A 20 -2.22 19.42 -0.66
CA TYR A 20 -1.29 20.01 -1.63
C TYR A 20 -1.90 21.23 -2.32
N LEU A 21 -3.11 21.11 -2.85
CA LEU A 21 -3.81 22.21 -3.51
C LEU A 21 -4.10 23.36 -2.55
N GLN A 22 -4.50 23.08 -1.32
CA GLN A 22 -4.69 24.07 -0.27
C GLN A 22 -3.41 24.86 0.00
N LYS A 23 -2.26 24.19 0.09
CA LYS A 23 -0.94 24.83 0.24
C LYS A 23 -0.59 25.74 -0.95
N GLN A 24 -1.08 25.40 -2.16
CA GLN A 24 -0.89 26.23 -3.37
C GLN A 24 -1.96 27.33 -3.52
N GLY A 25 -2.90 27.46 -2.57
CA GLY A 25 -3.97 28.45 -2.63
C GLY A 25 -5.04 28.14 -3.68
N ILE A 26 -5.16 26.88 -4.09
CA ILE A 26 -6.17 26.40 -5.06
C ILE A 26 -7.35 25.82 -4.28
N ALA A 27 -8.57 26.30 -4.62
CA ALA A 27 -9.79 25.81 -3.98
C ALA A 27 -10.08 24.35 -4.33
N ALA A 28 -10.17 23.50 -3.30
CA ALA A 28 -10.55 22.10 -3.42
C ALA A 28 -11.62 21.77 -2.40
N SER A 29 -12.62 20.96 -2.83
CA SER A 29 -13.64 20.36 -1.95
C SER A 29 -13.47 18.87 -1.95
N VAL A 30 -13.39 18.25 -0.77
CA VAL A 30 -13.36 16.80 -0.60
C VAL A 30 -14.79 16.32 -0.32
N LEU A 31 -15.25 15.31 -1.04
CA LEU A 31 -16.56 14.68 -0.83
C LEU A 31 -16.33 13.24 -0.37
N THR A 32 -16.88 12.87 0.78
CA THR A 32 -16.71 11.54 1.38
C THR A 32 -17.96 11.10 2.14
N ASP A 33 -18.19 9.80 2.20
CA ASP A 33 -19.32 9.20 2.93
C ASP A 33 -19.04 9.00 4.43
N ARG A 34 -17.81 9.27 4.89
CA ARG A 34 -17.40 8.97 6.26
C ARG A 34 -16.80 10.17 6.96
N ALA A 35 -17.39 10.52 8.11
CA ALA A 35 -16.84 11.54 9.01
C ALA A 35 -15.67 10.97 9.87
N PRO A 36 -14.74 11.83 10.35
CA PRO A 36 -13.57 11.39 11.14
C PRO A 36 -13.91 10.51 12.34
N GLU A 37 -14.99 10.80 13.05
CA GLU A 37 -15.42 10.09 14.27
C GLU A 37 -15.89 8.65 13.99
N GLN A 38 -16.26 8.35 12.77
CA GLN A 38 -16.75 7.03 12.38
C GLN A 38 -15.62 6.02 12.14
N TYR A 39 -14.39 6.49 11.92
CA TYR A 39 -13.26 5.60 11.58
C TYR A 39 -12.90 4.63 12.70
N ALA A 40 -12.95 5.07 13.96
CA ALA A 40 -12.63 4.21 15.11
C ALA A 40 -13.56 3.00 15.26
N ALA A 41 -14.79 3.11 14.75
CA ALA A 41 -15.82 2.04 14.78
C ALA A 41 -15.81 1.16 13.52
N THR A 42 -14.86 1.36 12.60
CA THR A 42 -14.74 0.52 11.39
C THR A 42 -13.83 -0.68 11.62
N ARG A 43 -14.05 -1.74 10.84
CA ARG A 43 -13.05 -2.82 10.75
C ARG A 43 -11.73 -2.28 10.20
N LEU A 44 -10.66 -2.98 10.49
CA LEU A 44 -9.34 -2.72 9.91
C LEU A 44 -9.46 -2.52 8.39
N MET A 45 -8.93 -1.41 7.89
CA MET A 45 -9.08 -1.03 6.49
C MET A 45 -7.94 -1.57 5.62
N ASN A 46 -6.74 -1.59 6.19
CA ASN A 46 -5.50 -2.04 5.58
C ASN A 46 -4.38 -2.08 6.65
N THR A 47 -3.21 -2.57 6.23
CA THR A 47 -1.96 -2.46 6.99
C THR A 47 -0.92 -1.87 6.04
N VAL A 48 -0.72 -0.57 6.11
CA VAL A 48 0.09 0.17 5.14
C VAL A 48 1.35 0.70 5.79
N ALA A 49 2.48 0.38 5.17
CA ALA A 49 3.76 0.99 5.45
C ALA A 49 3.98 2.21 4.54
N HIS A 50 4.25 3.37 5.13
CA HIS A 50 4.73 4.55 4.41
C HIS A 50 6.25 4.56 4.40
N HIS A 51 6.81 4.51 3.19
CA HIS A 51 8.24 4.61 3.00
C HIS A 51 8.73 6.06 3.10
N SER A 52 10.03 6.25 3.28
CA SER A 52 10.63 7.55 3.55
C SER A 52 10.27 8.65 2.55
N VAL A 53 10.05 8.31 1.27
CA VAL A 53 9.61 9.26 0.24
C VAL A 53 8.15 9.71 0.42
N THR A 54 7.30 8.87 1.02
CA THR A 54 5.93 9.24 1.38
C THR A 54 5.94 10.09 2.64
N ILE A 55 6.74 9.72 3.64
CA ILE A 55 6.94 10.51 4.86
C ILE A 55 7.49 11.91 4.51
N ALA A 56 8.39 12.02 3.53
CA ALA A 56 8.88 13.32 3.06
C ALA A 56 7.75 14.20 2.49
N ARG A 57 6.78 13.62 1.77
CA ARG A 57 5.58 14.35 1.30
C ARG A 57 4.67 14.77 2.46
N GLU A 58 4.49 13.93 3.47
CA GLU A 58 3.74 14.29 4.67
C GLU A 58 4.40 15.45 5.42
N ASN A 59 5.75 15.46 5.51
CA ASN A 59 6.51 16.60 6.04
C ASN A 59 6.29 17.86 5.20
N GLU A 60 6.32 17.75 3.87
CA GLU A 60 6.06 18.88 2.98
C GLU A 60 4.67 19.45 3.17
N LEU A 61 3.66 18.60 3.40
CA LEU A 61 2.29 19.01 3.68
C LEU A 61 2.08 19.49 5.12
N GLY A 62 3.05 19.25 6.03
CA GLY A 62 2.93 19.56 7.45
C GLY A 62 1.89 18.69 8.18
N VAL A 63 1.77 17.42 7.78
CA VAL A 63 0.83 16.44 8.35
C VAL A 63 1.52 15.19 8.90
N ASN A 64 2.83 15.26 9.13
CA ASN A 64 3.60 14.18 9.75
C ASN A 64 3.47 14.23 11.27
N HIS A 65 2.38 13.67 11.81
CA HIS A 65 2.10 13.64 13.26
C HIS A 65 2.81 12.50 14.00
N TRP A 66 3.44 11.58 13.32
CA TRP A 66 4.01 10.36 13.89
C TRP A 66 5.53 10.28 13.69
N ASP A 67 6.20 11.42 13.84
CA ASP A 67 7.66 11.52 13.79
C ASP A 67 8.25 11.15 15.17
N ASP A 68 8.08 9.87 15.53
CA ASP A 68 8.51 9.28 16.79
C ASP A 68 9.40 8.05 16.50
N PRO A 69 10.62 7.97 17.07
CA PRO A 69 11.48 6.78 16.96
C PRO A 69 10.79 5.47 17.35
N GLN A 70 9.79 5.52 18.24
CA GLN A 70 9.03 4.34 18.66
C GLN A 70 8.07 3.81 17.58
N VAL A 71 7.83 4.53 16.48
CA VAL A 71 6.88 4.15 15.43
C VAL A 71 7.58 3.68 14.17
N VAL A 72 8.86 4.01 13.99
CA VAL A 72 9.60 3.73 12.75
C VAL A 72 10.27 2.36 12.75
N TYR A 73 10.59 1.87 11.55
CA TYR A 73 11.42 0.69 11.31
C TYR A 73 12.44 0.98 10.20
N HIS A 74 13.57 0.21 10.20
CA HIS A 74 14.76 0.55 9.43
C HIS A 74 15.17 -0.49 8.39
N HIS A 75 14.54 -1.67 8.37
CA HIS A 75 14.95 -2.78 7.52
C HIS A 75 13.80 -3.71 7.18
N HIS A 76 14.03 -4.54 6.17
CA HIS A 76 13.26 -5.75 5.92
C HIS A 76 14.09 -6.99 6.23
N ASP A 77 13.52 -7.90 7.02
CA ASP A 77 13.98 -9.26 7.15
C ASP A 77 13.26 -10.12 6.10
N HIS A 78 14.03 -10.86 5.31
CA HIS A 78 13.51 -11.80 4.32
C HIS A 78 13.69 -13.20 4.86
N PHE A 79 12.58 -13.90 5.10
CA PHE A 79 12.60 -15.28 5.56
C PHE A 79 11.91 -16.20 4.56
N PHE A 80 12.61 -17.25 4.13
CA PHE A 80 12.08 -18.29 3.24
C PHE A 80 12.05 -19.62 4.00
N ASN A 81 10.86 -20.18 4.16
CA ASN A 81 10.64 -21.45 4.83
C ASN A 81 10.76 -22.60 3.82
N PHE A 82 11.96 -23.10 3.58
CA PHE A 82 12.20 -24.28 2.76
C PHE A 82 12.05 -25.57 3.63
N PRO A 83 11.71 -26.75 3.02
CA PRO A 83 11.46 -27.97 3.78
C PRO A 83 12.57 -28.41 4.71
N ASP A 84 13.84 -28.20 4.32
CA ASP A 84 15.00 -28.68 5.06
C ASP A 84 15.77 -27.57 5.77
N SER A 85 15.47 -26.30 5.50
CA SER A 85 16.19 -25.17 6.09
C SER A 85 15.45 -23.86 5.92
N GLY A 86 15.54 -22.96 6.90
CA GLY A 86 15.14 -21.56 6.75
C GLY A 86 16.29 -20.72 6.16
N LEU A 87 15.98 -19.83 5.23
CA LEU A 87 16.91 -18.82 4.74
C LEU A 87 16.47 -17.46 5.28
N LEU A 88 17.29 -16.82 6.10
CA LEU A 88 17.04 -15.51 6.69
C LEU A 88 18.17 -14.54 6.31
N PHE A 89 17.81 -13.36 5.82
CA PHE A 89 18.73 -12.27 5.54
C PHE A 89 18.03 -10.92 5.63
N ARG A 90 18.79 -9.84 5.73
CA ARG A 90 18.29 -8.50 6.03
C ARG A 90 18.78 -7.47 5.03
N GLY A 91 17.88 -6.59 4.57
CA GLY A 91 18.18 -5.38 3.82
C GLY A 91 17.74 -4.13 4.58
N ALA A 92 18.59 -3.11 4.64
CA ALA A 92 18.31 -1.86 5.34
C ALA A 92 17.80 -0.77 4.39
N PHE A 93 16.97 0.12 4.92
CA PHE A 93 16.63 1.39 4.29
C PHE A 93 17.65 2.46 4.62
N GLN A 94 17.87 3.40 3.71
CA GLN A 94 18.69 4.59 3.97
C GLN A 94 18.01 5.54 4.98
N ARG A 95 16.69 5.57 5.00
CA ARG A 95 15.87 6.33 5.94
C ARG A 95 14.70 5.48 6.40
N PRO A 96 14.24 5.66 7.65
CA PRO A 96 13.20 4.82 8.21
C PRO A 96 11.87 4.93 7.45
N SER A 97 11.10 3.86 7.56
CA SER A 97 9.70 3.74 7.17
C SER A 97 8.83 3.59 8.41
N ARG A 98 7.51 3.70 8.28
CA ARG A 98 6.59 3.46 9.39
C ARG A 98 5.24 2.96 8.91
N ALA A 99 4.46 2.37 9.81
CA ALA A 99 3.07 2.04 9.57
C ALA A 99 2.17 2.63 10.64
N VAL A 100 1.08 3.27 10.23
CA VAL A 100 0.05 3.84 11.09
C VAL A 100 -1.31 3.36 10.60
N ASP A 101 -2.13 2.89 11.53
CA ASP A 101 -3.50 2.47 11.26
C ASP A 101 -4.30 3.60 10.59
N TYR A 102 -4.92 3.32 9.45
CA TYR A 102 -5.67 4.32 8.70
C TYR A 102 -6.92 4.82 9.42
N ARG A 103 -7.39 4.12 10.43
CA ARG A 103 -8.44 4.59 11.32
C ARG A 103 -7.98 5.72 12.25
N ILE A 104 -6.65 5.93 12.37
CA ILE A 104 -6.01 7.05 13.07
C ILE A 104 -5.49 8.06 12.03
N TYR A 105 -4.83 7.58 10.98
CA TYR A 105 -4.14 8.40 9.99
C TYR A 105 -5.10 9.29 9.20
N LEU A 106 -6.16 8.73 8.60
CA LEU A 106 -7.06 9.49 7.74
C LEU A 106 -7.86 10.57 8.49
N PRO A 107 -8.44 10.31 9.69
CA PRO A 107 -9.09 11.35 10.48
C PRO A 107 -8.17 12.52 10.84
N ALA A 108 -6.89 12.25 11.14
CA ALA A 108 -5.93 13.32 11.44
C ALA A 108 -5.71 14.24 10.23
N LEU A 109 -5.54 13.68 9.03
CA LEU A 109 -5.39 14.45 7.80
C LEU A 109 -6.66 15.21 7.42
N MET A 110 -7.86 14.62 7.64
CA MET A 110 -9.13 15.31 7.44
C MET A 110 -9.22 16.54 8.33
N LYS A 111 -8.87 16.37 9.61
CA LYS A 111 -8.85 17.47 10.58
C LYS A 111 -7.84 18.55 10.17
N ASP A 112 -6.63 18.19 9.76
CA ASP A 112 -5.64 19.16 9.26
C ASP A 112 -6.16 19.99 8.08
N PHE A 113 -6.86 19.35 7.16
CA PHE A 113 -7.44 20.02 6.00
C PHE A 113 -8.54 21.00 6.40
N GLU A 114 -9.48 20.58 7.29
CA GLU A 114 -10.56 21.44 7.81
C GLU A 114 -10.03 22.58 8.69
N ASP A 115 -9.09 22.32 9.61
CA ASP A 115 -8.49 23.34 10.49
C ASP A 115 -7.78 24.46 9.69
N ARG A 116 -7.33 24.16 8.48
CA ARG A 116 -6.73 25.12 7.54
C ARG A 116 -7.76 25.75 6.61
N GLY A 117 -9.07 25.58 6.86
CA GLY A 117 -10.16 26.15 6.09
C GLY A 117 -10.55 25.35 4.83
N GLY A 118 -10.10 24.11 4.70
CA GLY A 118 -10.55 23.19 3.65
C GLY A 118 -12.01 22.78 3.84
N LEU A 119 -12.71 22.50 2.74
CA LEU A 119 -14.11 22.08 2.75
C LEU A 119 -14.21 20.56 2.57
N ILE A 120 -14.79 19.87 3.54
CA ILE A 120 -15.20 18.46 3.41
C ILE A 120 -16.74 18.41 3.41
N GLU A 121 -17.30 17.78 2.39
CA GLU A 121 -18.73 17.53 2.26
C GLU A 121 -18.99 16.05 2.55
N TYR A 122 -19.79 15.79 3.58
CA TYR A 122 -20.14 14.42 3.98
C TYR A 122 -21.40 13.96 3.24
N ALA A 123 -21.21 13.17 2.18
CA ALA A 123 -22.28 12.67 1.32
C ALA A 123 -21.90 11.30 0.70
N SER A 124 -22.88 10.44 0.57
CA SER A 124 -22.74 9.19 -0.20
C SER A 124 -23.00 9.50 -1.68
N ILE A 125 -21.94 9.50 -2.49
CA ILE A 125 -21.98 9.81 -3.92
C ILE A 125 -22.26 8.53 -4.70
N GLN A 126 -23.25 8.60 -5.60
CA GLN A 126 -23.63 7.52 -6.50
C GLN A 126 -23.29 7.88 -7.96
N ASP A 127 -23.37 6.88 -8.87
CA ASP A 127 -23.10 7.07 -10.30
C ASP A 127 -23.95 8.20 -10.91
N ASP A 128 -25.21 8.33 -10.48
CA ASP A 128 -26.16 9.36 -10.97
C ASP A 128 -25.80 10.79 -10.54
N ASP A 129 -24.98 10.96 -9.50
CA ASP A 129 -24.54 12.28 -9.03
C ASP A 129 -23.37 12.86 -9.86
N ILE A 130 -22.66 12.00 -10.60
CA ILE A 130 -21.43 12.36 -11.31
C ILE A 130 -21.64 13.50 -12.32
N PRO A 131 -22.71 13.52 -13.17
CA PRO A 131 -22.90 14.63 -14.12
C PRO A 131 -23.05 15.99 -13.43
N ALA A 132 -23.75 16.04 -12.30
CA ALA A 132 -23.91 17.26 -11.52
C ALA A 132 -22.58 17.73 -10.91
N LEU A 133 -21.77 16.81 -10.37
CA LEU A 133 -20.46 17.11 -9.81
C LEU A 133 -19.46 17.56 -10.88
N VAL A 134 -19.42 16.92 -12.04
CA VAL A 134 -18.62 17.33 -13.18
C VAL A 134 -19.00 18.75 -13.64
N SER A 135 -20.27 19.10 -13.63
CA SER A 135 -20.73 20.45 -13.98
C SER A 135 -20.37 21.49 -12.92
N ARG A 136 -20.33 21.09 -11.65
CA ARG A 136 -20.03 21.96 -10.49
C ARG A 136 -18.56 22.41 -10.44
N PHE A 137 -17.64 21.51 -10.79
CA PHE A 137 -16.19 21.74 -10.66
C PHE A 137 -15.53 21.95 -12.04
N ASP A 138 -14.39 22.61 -12.05
CA ASP A 138 -13.57 22.72 -13.27
C ASP A 138 -12.87 21.41 -13.59
N LEU A 139 -12.52 20.63 -12.55
CA LEU A 139 -11.96 19.29 -12.64
C LEU A 139 -12.50 18.43 -11.52
N LEU A 140 -12.92 17.21 -11.85
CA LEU A 140 -13.30 16.17 -10.87
C LEU A 140 -12.16 15.16 -10.72
N VAL A 141 -11.77 14.85 -9.47
CA VAL A 141 -10.80 13.79 -9.16
C VAL A 141 -11.50 12.69 -8.38
N VAL A 142 -11.42 11.44 -8.86
CA VAL A 142 -12.06 10.29 -8.24
C VAL A 142 -11.02 9.45 -7.54
N SER A 143 -11.08 9.41 -6.20
CA SER A 143 -10.15 8.71 -5.30
C SER A 143 -10.90 7.84 -4.28
N THR A 144 -12.01 7.22 -4.69
CA THR A 144 -12.93 6.44 -3.84
C THR A 144 -12.45 5.01 -3.54
N GLY A 145 -11.19 4.70 -3.85
CA GLY A 145 -10.65 3.36 -3.68
C GLY A 145 -11.25 2.34 -4.65
N LYS A 146 -11.55 1.14 -4.15
CA LYS A 146 -12.12 0.03 -4.95
C LYS A 146 -13.64 0.15 -5.17
N GLY A 147 -14.23 1.32 -4.93
CA GLY A 147 -15.66 1.58 -5.03
C GLY A 147 -16.21 1.52 -6.45
N ALA A 148 -17.57 1.56 -6.54
CA ALA A 148 -18.31 1.46 -7.80
C ALA A 148 -17.97 2.57 -8.80
N LEU A 149 -17.73 3.79 -8.32
CA LEU A 149 -17.38 4.95 -9.14
C LEU A 149 -16.12 4.77 -10.01
N GLY A 150 -15.25 3.84 -9.65
CA GLY A 150 -14.09 3.49 -10.49
C GLY A 150 -14.46 2.90 -11.85
N ARG A 151 -15.69 2.38 -12.02
CA ARG A 151 -16.13 1.76 -13.28
C ARG A 151 -16.30 2.75 -14.43
N MET A 152 -16.41 4.06 -14.17
CA MET A 152 -16.44 5.08 -15.22
C MET A 152 -15.12 5.15 -16.01
N PHE A 153 -14.02 4.70 -15.43
CA PHE A 153 -12.73 4.64 -16.09
C PHE A 153 -12.55 3.27 -16.74
N ALA A 154 -12.35 3.24 -18.05
CA ALA A 154 -12.23 2.00 -18.81
C ALA A 154 -11.07 1.14 -18.31
N HIS A 155 -11.28 -0.17 -18.25
CA HIS A 155 -10.28 -1.15 -17.88
C HIS A 155 -9.17 -1.23 -18.95
N ARG A 156 -7.91 -1.40 -18.52
CA ARG A 156 -6.74 -1.59 -19.37
C ARG A 156 -6.27 -3.06 -19.30
N PRO A 157 -6.81 -3.97 -20.13
CA PRO A 157 -6.51 -5.40 -20.03
C PRO A 157 -5.04 -5.73 -20.25
N GLU A 158 -4.35 -4.95 -21.07
CA GLU A 158 -2.92 -5.10 -21.38
C GLU A 158 -2.01 -4.84 -20.17
N LEU A 159 -2.53 -4.18 -19.13
CA LEU A 159 -1.82 -3.91 -17.86
C LEU A 159 -2.42 -4.68 -16.68
N SER A 160 -3.45 -5.46 -16.91
CA SER A 160 -4.22 -6.19 -15.88
C SER A 160 -4.23 -7.68 -16.19
N PRO A 161 -3.13 -8.41 -15.93
CA PRO A 161 -2.95 -9.79 -16.41
C PRO A 161 -3.86 -10.82 -15.72
N TYR A 162 -4.52 -10.41 -14.61
CA TYR A 162 -5.32 -11.32 -13.81
C TYR A 162 -6.80 -11.00 -13.90
N THR A 163 -7.64 -12.05 -13.98
CA THR A 163 -9.11 -11.97 -13.93
C THR A 163 -9.68 -12.50 -12.62
N ARG A 164 -8.82 -13.01 -11.74
CA ARG A 164 -9.16 -13.55 -10.42
C ARG A 164 -8.05 -13.22 -9.42
N PRO A 165 -8.35 -13.20 -8.12
CA PRO A 165 -7.35 -12.98 -7.09
C PRO A 165 -6.23 -14.03 -7.17
N GLN A 166 -5.00 -13.59 -6.99
CA GLN A 166 -3.82 -14.45 -6.90
C GLN A 166 -3.47 -14.77 -5.45
N ARG A 167 -3.99 -13.99 -4.50
CA ARG A 167 -3.87 -14.21 -3.06
C ARG A 167 -5.22 -14.05 -2.37
N LEU A 168 -5.40 -14.81 -1.30
CA LEU A 168 -6.51 -14.69 -0.36
C LEU A 168 -5.97 -14.06 0.92
N LEU A 169 -6.54 -12.93 1.30
CA LEU A 169 -6.02 -12.09 2.38
C LEU A 169 -6.65 -12.46 3.72
N CYS A 170 -5.82 -12.65 4.73
CA CYS A 170 -6.23 -12.64 6.13
C CYS A 170 -5.27 -11.73 6.88
N VAL A 171 -5.76 -10.60 7.34
CA VAL A 171 -4.95 -9.50 7.88
C VAL A 171 -5.47 -9.10 9.23
N GLY A 172 -4.59 -8.97 10.22
CA GLY A 172 -5.01 -8.49 11.54
C GLY A 172 -3.92 -7.74 12.28
N LEU A 173 -4.34 -6.96 13.29
CA LEU A 173 -3.46 -6.37 14.30
C LEU A 173 -3.49 -7.22 15.55
N TYR A 174 -2.32 -7.64 16.01
CA TYR A 174 -2.19 -8.61 17.09
C TYR A 174 -1.36 -8.06 18.25
N ASP A 175 -1.76 -8.45 19.46
CA ASP A 175 -0.93 -8.42 20.67
C ASP A 175 -0.17 -9.74 20.81
N GLY A 176 0.90 -9.74 21.61
CA GLY A 176 1.67 -10.95 21.90
C GLY A 176 2.63 -11.39 20.80
N VAL A 177 2.91 -10.54 19.81
CA VAL A 177 3.97 -10.77 18.80
C VAL A 177 5.09 -9.77 19.07
N ASP A 178 6.30 -10.25 19.31
CA ASP A 178 7.48 -9.41 19.42
C ASP A 178 7.89 -8.90 18.04
N HIS A 179 7.93 -7.60 17.87
CA HIS A 179 8.35 -6.91 16.65
C HIS A 179 9.64 -6.11 16.83
N GLY A 180 10.37 -6.35 17.93
CA GLY A 180 11.58 -5.62 18.31
C GLY A 180 11.29 -4.22 18.85
N SER A 181 12.33 -3.59 19.39
CA SER A 181 12.34 -2.21 19.90
C SER A 181 13.48 -1.43 19.25
N PRO A 182 13.38 -0.10 19.11
CA PRO A 182 14.51 0.72 18.67
C PRO A 182 15.76 0.60 19.54
N ASP A 183 15.57 0.22 20.80
CA ASP A 183 16.63 0.13 21.83
C ASP A 183 17.20 -1.29 21.96
N ASP A 184 16.67 -2.27 21.19
CA ASP A 184 17.15 -3.65 21.22
C ASP A 184 18.37 -3.85 20.32
N ASP A 185 19.15 -4.92 20.58
CA ASP A 185 20.22 -5.39 19.69
C ASP A 185 19.67 -5.83 18.32
N ASP A 186 18.39 -6.20 18.25
CA ASP A 186 17.62 -6.47 17.03
C ASP A 186 16.52 -5.42 16.86
N PRO A 187 16.82 -4.28 16.23
CA PRO A 187 15.90 -3.18 16.09
C PRO A 187 14.67 -3.57 15.26
N ARG A 188 13.57 -2.86 15.47
CA ARG A 188 12.29 -3.08 14.80
C ARG A 188 12.41 -3.06 13.28
N GLY A 189 11.90 -4.12 12.64
CA GLY A 189 11.86 -4.29 11.20
C GLY A 189 10.54 -4.89 10.70
N VAL A 190 10.35 -4.88 9.39
CA VAL A 190 9.29 -5.65 8.72
C VAL A 190 9.87 -7.01 8.34
N THR A 191 9.14 -8.09 8.60
CA THR A 191 9.52 -9.42 8.12
C THR A 191 8.68 -9.80 6.90
N LEU A 192 9.34 -10.11 5.79
CA LEU A 192 8.75 -10.69 4.59
C LEU A 192 8.99 -12.21 4.65
N SER A 193 8.00 -12.97 5.07
CA SER A 193 8.10 -14.41 5.30
C SER A 193 7.40 -15.17 4.18
N VAL A 194 8.10 -16.05 3.49
CA VAL A 194 7.60 -16.82 2.34
C VAL A 194 7.54 -18.29 2.70
N SER A 195 6.36 -18.91 2.52
CA SER A 195 6.17 -20.35 2.57
C SER A 195 5.85 -20.86 1.14
N PRO A 196 6.80 -21.46 0.43
CA PRO A 196 6.64 -21.85 -0.97
C PRO A 196 5.42 -22.73 -1.20
N GLY A 197 4.55 -22.33 -2.15
CA GLY A 197 3.30 -23.02 -2.47
C GLY A 197 2.13 -22.73 -1.53
N HIS A 198 2.34 -22.00 -0.42
CA HIS A 198 1.29 -21.68 0.55
C HIS A 198 1.01 -20.19 0.65
N GLY A 199 1.99 -19.33 0.43
CA GLY A 199 1.85 -17.87 0.40
C GLY A 199 2.96 -17.14 1.12
N GLU A 200 2.70 -15.85 1.32
CA GLU A 200 3.58 -14.92 2.00
C GLU A 200 2.90 -14.35 3.24
N MET A 201 3.70 -13.94 4.21
CA MET A 201 3.24 -13.16 5.36
C MET A 201 4.17 -11.97 5.58
N ILE A 202 3.58 -10.79 5.67
CA ILE A 202 4.29 -9.57 5.99
C ILE A 202 3.97 -9.20 7.45
N VAL A 203 5.00 -9.16 8.29
CA VAL A 203 4.90 -8.80 9.71
C VAL A 203 5.32 -7.34 9.83
N ILE A 204 4.38 -6.46 10.22
CA ILE A 204 4.60 -5.02 10.18
C ILE A 204 4.35 -4.42 11.57
N PRO A 205 5.37 -3.80 12.22
CA PRO A 205 5.16 -2.99 13.41
C PRO A 205 4.27 -1.79 13.04
N THR A 206 3.09 -1.69 13.66
CA THR A 206 2.05 -0.73 13.27
C THR A 206 1.56 0.03 14.49
N LEU A 207 1.57 1.37 14.41
CA LEU A 207 0.90 2.20 15.40
C LEU A 207 -0.61 2.13 15.20
N SER A 208 -1.34 1.73 16.25
CA SER A 208 -2.80 1.66 16.25
C SER A 208 -3.35 2.13 17.60
N PHE A 209 -4.63 1.90 17.85
CA PHE A 209 -5.27 2.21 19.11
C PHE A 209 -4.57 1.48 20.28
N GLY A 210 -4.25 2.24 21.33
CA GLY A 210 -3.53 1.71 22.50
C GLY A 210 -2.04 1.45 22.28
N GLY A 211 -1.42 2.01 21.22
CA GLY A 211 0.03 1.97 20.98
C GLY A 211 0.45 1.02 19.85
N MET A 212 1.72 0.57 19.90
CA MET A 212 2.27 -0.30 18.88
C MET A 212 1.64 -1.70 18.95
N LYS A 213 1.29 -2.20 17.77
CA LYS A 213 0.76 -3.54 17.51
C LYS A 213 1.58 -4.21 16.41
N THR A 214 1.41 -5.51 16.25
CA THR A 214 1.99 -6.22 15.10
C THR A 214 0.90 -6.56 14.10
N ALA A 215 0.99 -6.00 12.89
CA ALA A 215 0.17 -6.44 11.79
C ALA A 215 0.74 -7.73 11.20
N LEU A 216 -0.11 -8.74 11.05
CA LEU A 216 0.16 -9.93 10.26
C LEU A 216 -0.70 -9.86 8.99
N LEU A 217 -0.06 -9.54 7.88
CA LEU A 217 -0.68 -9.54 6.55
C LEU A 217 -0.35 -10.86 5.87
N MET A 218 -1.29 -11.79 5.88
CA MET A 218 -1.15 -13.10 5.24
C MET A 218 -1.76 -13.06 3.83
N GLU A 219 -0.93 -13.36 2.86
CA GLU A 219 -1.19 -13.39 1.42
C GLU A 219 -1.19 -14.84 0.96
N ASN A 220 -2.33 -15.52 1.11
CA ASN A 220 -2.42 -16.96 0.99
C ASN A 220 -2.67 -17.38 -0.46
N ILE A 221 -1.87 -18.30 -1.00
CA ILE A 221 -2.08 -18.87 -2.34
C ILE A 221 -3.38 -19.66 -2.36
N PRO A 222 -4.32 -19.42 -3.31
CA PRO A 222 -5.52 -20.20 -3.45
C PRO A 222 -5.23 -21.70 -3.60
N GLY A 223 -5.82 -22.52 -2.73
CA GLY A 223 -5.57 -23.98 -2.67
C GLY A 223 -4.36 -24.40 -1.83
N GLY A 224 -3.55 -23.44 -1.34
CA GLY A 224 -2.53 -23.70 -0.34
C GLY A 224 -3.12 -23.97 1.05
N ASP A 225 -2.31 -24.52 1.96
CA ASP A 225 -2.76 -24.89 3.32
C ASP A 225 -3.29 -23.70 4.15
N MET A 226 -2.84 -22.48 3.86
CA MET A 226 -3.28 -21.27 4.54
C MET A 226 -4.54 -20.62 3.91
N ALA A 227 -5.04 -21.14 2.80
CA ALA A 227 -6.11 -20.51 2.02
C ALA A 227 -7.46 -20.44 2.78
N ASP A 228 -7.71 -21.33 3.72
CA ASP A 228 -8.93 -21.39 4.52
C ASP A 228 -9.07 -20.22 5.52
N LEU A 229 -7.96 -19.57 5.89
CA LEU A 229 -7.97 -18.42 6.80
C LEU A 229 -8.86 -17.26 6.30
N VAL A 230 -9.06 -17.11 4.99
CA VAL A 230 -9.92 -16.06 4.43
C VAL A 230 -11.40 -16.23 4.80
N SER A 231 -11.84 -17.48 5.03
CA SER A 231 -13.24 -17.81 5.34
C SER A 231 -13.48 -18.20 6.80
N LEU A 232 -12.41 -18.29 7.60
CA LEU A 232 -12.52 -18.64 9.02
C LEU A 232 -13.11 -17.46 9.80
N SER A 233 -14.28 -17.62 10.39
CA SER A 233 -14.97 -16.54 11.12
C SER A 233 -14.40 -16.38 12.53
N TYR A 234 -13.78 -15.25 12.79
CA TYR A 234 -13.38 -14.85 14.14
C TYR A 234 -14.60 -14.64 15.06
N ASP A 235 -15.61 -13.95 14.56
CA ASP A 235 -16.82 -13.61 15.35
C ASP A 235 -17.59 -14.87 15.78
N ALA A 236 -17.54 -15.97 15.00
CA ALA A 236 -18.22 -17.22 15.33
C ALA A 236 -17.47 -18.00 16.43
N ASN A 237 -16.14 -18.03 16.39
CA ASN A 237 -15.31 -18.75 17.37
C ASN A 237 -13.89 -18.15 17.44
N PRO A 238 -13.68 -17.12 18.29
CA PRO A 238 -12.36 -16.47 18.43
C PRO A 238 -11.25 -17.44 18.89
N ALA A 239 -11.58 -18.41 19.74
CA ALA A 239 -10.60 -19.36 20.25
C ALA A 239 -10.14 -20.34 19.14
N ALA A 240 -11.06 -20.86 18.35
CA ALA A 240 -10.71 -21.70 17.22
C ALA A 240 -9.93 -20.95 16.14
N PHE A 241 -10.34 -19.70 15.83
CA PHE A 241 -9.59 -18.84 14.91
C PHE A 241 -8.14 -18.66 15.36
N ARG A 242 -7.95 -18.30 16.65
CA ARG A 242 -6.64 -18.10 17.24
C ARG A 242 -5.79 -19.37 17.17
N GLN A 243 -6.34 -20.53 17.55
CA GLN A 243 -5.61 -21.81 17.52
C GLN A 243 -5.22 -22.19 16.11
N THR A 244 -6.16 -22.14 15.16
CA THR A 244 -5.87 -22.44 13.75
C THR A 244 -4.76 -21.53 13.20
N LEU A 245 -4.80 -20.23 13.54
CA LEU A 245 -3.78 -19.29 13.12
C LEU A 245 -2.41 -19.65 13.71
N LEU A 246 -2.32 -19.99 15.00
CA LEU A 246 -1.07 -20.40 15.64
C LEU A 246 -0.50 -21.67 14.99
N ASP A 247 -1.33 -22.68 14.75
CA ASP A 247 -0.90 -23.94 14.10
C ASP A 247 -0.32 -23.71 12.71
N LYS A 248 -0.95 -22.79 11.93
CA LYS A 248 -0.47 -22.42 10.60
C LYS A 248 0.79 -21.56 10.64
N LEU A 249 0.92 -20.67 11.60
CA LEU A 249 2.13 -19.85 11.79
C LEU A 249 3.32 -20.74 12.19
N GLU A 250 3.13 -21.71 13.09
CA GLU A 250 4.17 -22.65 13.47
C GLU A 250 4.70 -23.43 12.26
N LYS A 251 3.79 -23.89 11.41
CA LYS A 251 4.12 -24.72 10.23
C LYS A 251 4.74 -23.90 9.09
N HIS A 252 4.16 -22.77 8.75
CA HIS A 252 4.47 -22.02 7.54
C HIS A 252 5.37 -20.81 7.75
N HIS A 253 5.34 -20.21 8.95
CA HIS A 253 6.09 -19.01 9.29
C HIS A 253 6.81 -19.14 10.63
N PRO A 254 7.65 -20.21 10.82
CA PRO A 254 8.24 -20.54 12.11
C PRO A 254 9.13 -19.43 12.68
N HIS A 255 9.79 -18.62 11.83
CA HIS A 255 10.57 -17.47 12.26
C HIS A 255 9.72 -16.45 13.04
N THR A 256 8.50 -16.17 12.57
CA THR A 256 7.57 -15.29 13.28
C THR A 256 6.92 -16.00 14.47
N TYR A 257 6.55 -17.28 14.34
CA TYR A 257 5.95 -18.05 15.42
C TYR A 257 6.85 -18.08 16.66
N ASN A 258 8.16 -18.22 16.50
CA ASN A 258 9.12 -18.18 17.60
C ASN A 258 9.20 -16.85 18.35
N ARG A 259 8.60 -15.79 17.82
CA ARG A 259 8.48 -14.46 18.44
C ARG A 259 7.11 -14.22 19.06
N ILE A 260 6.24 -15.24 19.12
CA ILE A 260 4.89 -15.15 19.68
C ILE A 260 4.87 -15.64 21.13
N ASP A 261 4.43 -14.76 22.02
CA ASP A 261 3.95 -15.17 23.34
C ASP A 261 2.55 -15.79 23.18
N THR A 262 2.48 -17.10 23.13
CA THR A 262 1.23 -17.85 22.88
C THR A 262 0.16 -17.63 23.93
N HIS A 263 0.49 -17.16 25.13
CA HIS A 263 -0.51 -16.83 26.17
C HIS A 263 -1.16 -15.45 25.94
N ARG A 264 -0.45 -14.53 25.31
CA ARG A 264 -0.90 -13.16 25.05
C ARG A 264 -1.37 -12.95 23.61
N PHE A 265 -1.06 -13.86 22.71
CA PHE A 265 -1.38 -13.73 21.29
C PHE A 265 -2.88 -13.66 21.04
N GLY A 266 -3.32 -12.67 20.29
CA GLY A 266 -4.71 -12.48 19.86
C GLY A 266 -4.90 -11.17 19.14
N LEU A 267 -6.05 -11.02 18.48
CA LEU A 267 -6.42 -9.72 17.91
C LEU A 267 -6.45 -8.65 19.01
N ALA A 268 -5.83 -7.51 18.76
CA ALA A 268 -5.79 -6.41 19.72
C ALA A 268 -7.19 -5.85 20.00
N GLN A 269 -8.06 -5.86 18.99
CA GLN A 269 -9.50 -5.57 19.13
C GLN A 269 -10.31 -6.45 18.15
N PRO A 270 -11.61 -6.71 18.42
CA PRO A 270 -12.45 -7.54 17.53
C PRO A 270 -12.58 -6.99 16.10
N LEU A 271 -12.44 -5.67 15.91
CA LEU A 271 -12.50 -5.01 14.61
C LEU A 271 -11.14 -5.01 13.87
N ASP A 272 -10.08 -5.53 14.47
CA ASP A 272 -8.74 -5.54 13.90
C ASP A 272 -8.49 -6.69 12.91
N LEU A 273 -9.52 -7.20 12.29
CA LEU A 273 -9.45 -8.24 11.27
C LEU A 273 -10.02 -7.77 9.93
N LEU A 274 -9.26 -8.00 8.86
CA LEU A 274 -9.66 -7.81 7.47
C LEU A 274 -9.42 -9.10 6.71
N GLN A 275 -10.47 -9.63 6.08
CA GLN A 275 -10.40 -10.82 5.23
C GLN A 275 -10.99 -10.49 3.85
N GLY A 276 -10.40 -11.03 2.79
CA GLY A 276 -10.88 -10.77 1.44
C GLY A 276 -9.89 -11.18 0.36
N ALA A 277 -10.03 -10.55 -0.79
CA ALA A 277 -9.14 -10.76 -1.93
C ALA A 277 -9.15 -9.54 -2.85
N VAL A 278 -8.09 -9.40 -3.64
CA VAL A 278 -7.93 -8.30 -4.58
C VAL A 278 -7.61 -8.86 -5.97
N VAL A 279 -8.22 -8.28 -7.02
CA VAL A 279 -7.81 -8.52 -8.40
C VAL A 279 -7.03 -7.29 -8.86
N PRO A 280 -5.70 -7.39 -9.07
CA PRO A 280 -4.91 -6.29 -9.59
C PRO A 280 -5.49 -5.77 -10.91
N THR A 281 -5.76 -4.46 -10.96
CA THR A 281 -6.48 -3.86 -12.09
C THR A 281 -5.95 -2.47 -12.36
N VAL A 282 -5.61 -2.19 -13.61
CA VAL A 282 -5.28 -0.84 -14.10
C VAL A 282 -6.42 -0.34 -14.97
N ARG A 283 -6.83 0.90 -14.78
CA ARG A 283 -7.85 1.60 -15.57
C ARG A 283 -7.25 2.80 -16.28
N GLN A 284 -8.02 3.36 -17.23
CA GLN A 284 -7.68 4.65 -17.80
C GLN A 284 -7.58 5.70 -16.67
N SER A 285 -6.65 6.61 -16.83
CA SER A 285 -6.35 7.64 -15.84
C SER A 285 -7.35 8.79 -15.86
N TRP A 286 -8.16 8.91 -16.90
CA TRP A 286 -9.12 9.98 -17.10
C TRP A 286 -10.29 9.55 -17.96
N VAL A 287 -11.35 10.34 -17.91
CA VAL A 287 -12.54 10.26 -18.76
C VAL A 287 -13.04 11.67 -19.09
N ALA A 288 -13.48 11.88 -20.34
CA ALA A 288 -14.08 13.12 -20.80
C ALA A 288 -15.62 13.09 -20.61
N PHE A 289 -16.17 14.28 -20.34
CA PHE A 289 -17.61 14.54 -20.29
C PHE A 289 -17.96 15.68 -21.25
N ASP A 290 -19.25 15.91 -21.49
CA ASP A 290 -19.73 17.01 -22.32
C ASP A 290 -19.25 18.38 -21.80
N GLY A 291 -19.04 19.33 -22.68
CA GLY A 291 -18.62 20.69 -22.34
C GLY A 291 -17.15 20.80 -21.89
N ASP A 292 -16.28 19.99 -22.47
CA ASP A 292 -14.83 19.95 -22.20
C ASP A 292 -14.47 19.68 -20.72
N LYS A 293 -15.34 18.97 -20.00
CA LYS A 293 -15.13 18.58 -18.62
C LYS A 293 -14.40 17.25 -18.53
N LEU A 294 -13.59 17.10 -17.48
CA LEU A 294 -12.76 15.90 -17.24
C LEU A 294 -12.94 15.36 -15.83
N ALA A 295 -12.85 14.05 -15.71
CA ALA A 295 -12.57 13.40 -14.43
C ALA A 295 -11.25 12.61 -14.49
N ILE A 296 -10.47 12.69 -13.41
CA ILE A 296 -9.18 12.02 -13.26
C ILE A 296 -9.28 10.93 -12.21
N ALA A 297 -8.81 9.72 -12.54
CA ALA A 297 -8.66 8.63 -11.59
C ALA A 297 -7.42 8.81 -10.71
N LEU A 298 -7.53 8.57 -9.40
CA LEU A 298 -6.44 8.66 -8.44
C LEU A 298 -6.43 7.46 -7.47
N GLY A 299 -5.25 6.97 -7.12
CA GLY A 299 -5.07 5.82 -6.23
C GLY A 299 -5.66 4.53 -6.81
N ASP A 300 -6.35 3.74 -6.00
CA ASP A 300 -6.94 2.45 -6.41
C ASP A 300 -7.99 2.59 -7.54
N VAL A 301 -8.56 3.76 -7.75
CA VAL A 301 -9.43 4.02 -8.91
C VAL A 301 -8.64 3.89 -10.22
N HIS A 302 -7.40 4.37 -10.25
CA HIS A 302 -6.51 4.23 -11.41
C HIS A 302 -5.80 2.87 -11.43
N SER A 303 -5.17 2.48 -10.32
CA SER A 303 -4.36 1.27 -10.26
C SER A 303 -4.52 0.55 -8.93
N VAL A 304 -5.30 -0.52 -8.92
CA VAL A 304 -5.37 -1.46 -7.81
C VAL A 304 -4.17 -2.41 -7.92
N VAL A 305 -3.32 -2.42 -6.91
CA VAL A 305 -2.24 -3.40 -6.78
C VAL A 305 -2.57 -4.37 -5.65
N ASP A 306 -2.05 -5.58 -5.74
CA ASP A 306 -2.05 -6.52 -4.62
C ASP A 306 -1.20 -5.95 -3.48
N PRO A 307 -1.58 -6.10 -2.20
CA PRO A 307 -0.85 -5.51 -1.09
C PRO A 307 0.53 -6.12 -0.81
N LEU A 308 0.88 -7.23 -1.46
CA LEU A 308 2.12 -8.00 -1.27
C LEU A 308 3.40 -7.13 -1.20
N MET A 309 3.50 -6.11 -2.04
CA MET A 309 4.67 -5.21 -2.08
C MET A 309 4.43 -3.86 -1.38
N GLY A 310 3.31 -3.66 -0.70
CA GLY A 310 3.02 -2.44 0.06
C GLY A 310 2.98 -1.14 -0.77
N GLN A 311 2.75 -1.22 -2.09
CA GLN A 311 2.91 -0.06 -2.98
C GLN A 311 1.67 0.83 -3.11
N GLY A 312 0.46 0.33 -2.85
CA GLY A 312 -0.78 1.02 -3.16
C GLY A 312 -0.86 2.45 -2.61
N ALA A 313 -0.70 2.63 -1.31
CA ALA A 313 -0.77 3.94 -0.66
C ALA A 313 0.41 4.86 -1.01
N ASN A 314 1.63 4.30 -1.14
CA ASN A 314 2.82 5.05 -1.54
C ASN A 314 2.65 5.62 -2.96
N MET A 315 2.03 4.86 -3.86
CA MET A 315 1.73 5.30 -5.22
C MET A 315 0.58 6.28 -5.28
N ALA A 316 -0.45 6.12 -4.44
CA ALA A 316 -1.55 7.08 -4.33
C ALA A 316 -1.04 8.46 -3.86
N SER A 317 -0.16 8.49 -2.85
CA SER A 317 0.52 9.69 -2.40
C SER A 317 1.38 10.33 -3.50
N TYR A 318 2.19 9.54 -4.22
CA TYR A 318 3.00 10.03 -5.32
C TYR A 318 2.14 10.64 -6.44
N ALA A 319 1.12 9.90 -6.89
CA ALA A 319 0.23 10.34 -7.95
C ALA A 319 -0.55 11.62 -7.57
N ALA A 320 -0.91 11.78 -6.29
CA ALA A 320 -1.55 12.99 -5.76
C ALA A 320 -0.65 14.23 -5.90
N PHE A 321 0.63 14.09 -5.60
CA PHE A 321 1.60 15.19 -5.75
C PHE A 321 1.83 15.56 -7.21
N GLU A 322 2.03 14.58 -8.09
CA GLU A 322 2.21 14.85 -9.52
C GLU A 322 0.96 15.48 -10.14
N LEU A 323 -0.23 15.01 -9.75
CA LEU A 323 -1.49 15.62 -10.17
C LEU A 323 -1.63 17.05 -9.60
N GLY A 324 -1.27 17.26 -8.35
CA GLY A 324 -1.28 18.57 -7.70
C GLY A 324 -0.38 19.57 -8.42
N LYS A 325 0.83 19.19 -8.80
CA LYS A 325 1.75 20.02 -9.62
C LYS A 325 1.12 20.35 -10.96
N ALA A 326 0.61 19.34 -11.68
CA ALA A 326 -0.02 19.52 -12.97
C ALA A 326 -1.23 20.46 -12.88
N ILE A 327 -2.09 20.33 -11.85
CA ILE A 327 -3.21 21.24 -11.61
C ILE A 327 -2.71 22.67 -11.35
N THR A 328 -1.64 22.82 -10.57
CA THR A 328 -1.06 24.15 -10.26
C THR A 328 -0.61 24.86 -11.52
N ASP A 329 0.10 24.16 -12.41
CA ASP A 329 0.71 24.71 -13.62
C ASP A 329 -0.28 24.83 -14.80
N ALA A 330 -1.41 24.11 -14.77
CA ALA A 330 -2.37 24.09 -15.88
C ALA A 330 -3.01 25.46 -16.11
N VAL A 331 -3.10 25.89 -17.37
CA VAL A 331 -3.92 27.04 -17.80
C VAL A 331 -5.36 26.62 -18.04
N ALA A 332 -5.54 25.41 -18.57
CA ALA A 332 -6.84 24.77 -18.82
C ALA A 332 -6.73 23.27 -18.54
N PHE A 333 -7.86 22.62 -18.29
CA PHE A 333 -7.93 21.16 -18.16
C PHE A 333 -8.34 20.57 -19.51
N ASP A 334 -7.36 20.39 -20.39
CA ASP A 334 -7.53 19.93 -21.78
C ASP A 334 -6.71 18.65 -22.04
N ALA A 335 -6.65 18.22 -23.30
CA ALA A 335 -5.89 17.04 -23.71
C ALA A 335 -4.40 17.12 -23.33
N ARG A 336 -3.79 18.32 -23.41
CA ARG A 336 -2.38 18.53 -23.01
C ARG A 336 -2.20 18.31 -21.52
N PHE A 337 -3.11 18.86 -20.71
CA PHE A 337 -3.09 18.63 -19.26
C PHE A 337 -3.11 17.14 -18.93
N VAL A 338 -4.02 16.37 -19.59
CA VAL A 338 -4.12 14.92 -19.37
C VAL A 338 -2.83 14.19 -19.75
N GLU A 339 -2.25 14.53 -20.92
CA GLU A 339 -0.98 13.93 -21.37
C GLU A 339 0.17 14.22 -20.40
N ASP A 340 0.25 15.43 -19.85
CA ASP A 340 1.26 15.80 -18.88
C ASP A 340 1.08 15.05 -17.55
N VAL A 341 -0.16 14.90 -17.07
CA VAL A 341 -0.50 14.11 -15.88
C VAL A 341 -0.13 12.62 -16.08
N ASP A 342 -0.47 12.04 -17.23
CA ASP A 342 -0.15 10.64 -17.51
C ASP A 342 1.35 10.41 -17.59
N ARG A 343 2.07 11.27 -18.31
CA ARG A 343 3.53 11.18 -18.41
C ARG A 343 4.20 11.25 -17.04
N ALA A 344 3.74 12.15 -16.15
CA ALA A 344 4.31 12.31 -14.81
C ALA A 344 4.06 11.10 -13.91
N ARG A 345 2.88 10.48 -14.00
CA ARG A 345 2.46 9.37 -13.12
C ARG A 345 2.82 7.98 -13.64
N GLU A 346 2.72 7.77 -14.96
CA GLU A 346 2.68 6.44 -15.57
C GLU A 346 3.94 5.63 -15.26
N ASN A 347 5.11 6.22 -15.33
CA ASN A 347 6.36 5.51 -15.13
C ASN A 347 6.41 4.81 -13.76
N ARG A 348 6.09 5.53 -12.67
CA ARG A 348 6.20 4.99 -11.31
C ARG A 348 4.99 4.15 -10.91
N VAL A 349 3.76 4.60 -11.24
CA VAL A 349 2.54 3.88 -10.87
C VAL A 349 2.45 2.55 -11.61
N LEU A 350 2.73 2.53 -12.92
CA LEU A 350 2.70 1.28 -13.69
C LEU A 350 3.90 0.36 -13.37
N ALA A 351 5.04 0.92 -13.00
CA ALA A 351 6.17 0.11 -12.52
C ALA A 351 5.81 -0.64 -11.23
N ALA A 352 5.15 0.03 -10.28
CA ALA A 352 4.66 -0.61 -9.06
C ALA A 352 3.66 -1.75 -9.37
N ALA A 353 2.72 -1.52 -10.30
CA ALA A 353 1.77 -2.53 -10.73
C ALA A 353 2.47 -3.74 -11.40
N ARG A 354 3.40 -3.49 -12.32
CA ARG A 354 4.16 -4.55 -13.01
C ARG A 354 5.03 -5.34 -12.05
N TRP A 355 5.74 -4.68 -11.16
CA TRP A 355 6.54 -5.32 -10.12
C TRP A 355 5.69 -6.20 -9.21
N THR A 356 4.60 -5.67 -8.65
CA THR A 356 3.70 -6.45 -7.80
C THR A 356 3.12 -7.64 -8.55
N ASN A 357 2.64 -7.45 -9.78
CA ASN A 357 2.09 -8.54 -10.60
C ASN A 357 3.12 -9.64 -10.89
N MET A 358 4.38 -9.28 -11.07
CA MET A 358 5.46 -10.25 -11.25
C MET A 358 5.70 -11.07 -9.97
N MET A 359 5.67 -10.43 -8.80
CA MET A 359 5.89 -11.12 -7.51
C MET A 359 4.74 -12.06 -7.13
N LEU A 360 3.56 -11.91 -7.73
CA LEU A 360 2.44 -12.85 -7.55
C LEU A 360 2.60 -14.18 -8.32
N GLN A 361 3.57 -14.25 -9.23
CA GLN A 361 3.87 -15.46 -9.99
C GLN A 361 4.92 -16.33 -9.28
N PRO A 362 4.98 -17.63 -9.58
CA PRO A 362 6.11 -18.44 -9.14
C PRO A 362 7.43 -17.79 -9.59
N PRO A 363 8.45 -17.74 -8.73
CA PRO A 363 9.72 -17.10 -9.06
C PRO A 363 10.41 -17.81 -10.23
N SER A 364 10.97 -17.02 -11.17
CA SER A 364 11.86 -17.56 -12.21
C SER A 364 13.19 -18.04 -11.61
N GLU A 365 13.97 -18.81 -12.39
CA GLU A 365 15.30 -19.22 -11.96
C GLU A 365 16.19 -18.00 -11.65
N ALA A 366 16.11 -16.94 -12.47
CA ALA A 366 16.83 -15.70 -12.24
C ALA A 366 16.44 -15.03 -10.92
N MET A 367 15.14 -15.03 -10.57
CA MET A 367 14.65 -14.53 -9.28
C MET A 367 15.18 -15.39 -8.12
N GLY A 368 15.18 -16.70 -8.25
CA GLY A 368 15.78 -17.60 -7.24
C GLY A 368 17.27 -17.31 -7.01
N ARG A 369 18.04 -17.07 -8.09
CA ARG A 369 19.45 -16.64 -8.01
C ARG A 369 19.59 -15.28 -7.34
N LEU A 370 18.70 -14.32 -7.62
CA LEU A 370 18.74 -13.00 -6.96
C LEU A 370 18.49 -13.14 -5.44
N ILE A 371 17.50 -13.93 -5.02
CA ILE A 371 17.22 -14.17 -3.60
C ILE A 371 18.46 -14.76 -2.92
N PHE A 372 19.08 -15.76 -3.53
CA PHE A 372 20.32 -16.34 -3.00
C PHE A 372 21.46 -15.33 -2.97
N ALA A 373 21.65 -14.54 -4.03
CA ALA A 373 22.68 -13.49 -4.08
C ALA A 373 22.47 -12.45 -2.97
N MET A 374 21.24 -11.97 -2.73
CA MET A 374 20.91 -11.05 -1.64
C MET A 374 21.24 -11.64 -0.25
N SER A 375 21.11 -12.95 -0.07
CA SER A 375 21.46 -13.60 1.19
C SER A 375 22.97 -13.63 1.46
N GLN A 376 23.80 -13.46 0.43
CA GLN A 376 25.28 -13.45 0.50
C GLN A 376 25.86 -12.04 0.37
N ASP A 377 25.12 -11.09 -0.18
CA ASP A 377 25.57 -9.72 -0.43
C ASP A 377 24.61 -8.72 0.21
N ARG A 378 25.04 -8.12 1.31
CA ARG A 378 24.28 -7.13 2.07
C ARG A 378 23.97 -5.87 1.25
N GLU A 379 24.90 -5.39 0.44
CA GLU A 379 24.71 -4.18 -0.35
C GLU A 379 23.63 -4.39 -1.43
N LEU A 380 23.60 -5.57 -2.05
CA LEU A 380 22.55 -5.95 -3.00
C LEU A 380 21.18 -6.03 -2.32
N CYS A 381 21.12 -6.60 -1.10
CA CYS A 381 19.89 -6.67 -0.32
C CYS A 381 19.42 -5.28 0.14
N ASP A 382 20.34 -4.40 0.55
CA ASP A 382 20.05 -3.03 0.92
C ASP A 382 19.50 -2.22 -0.29
N GLU A 383 20.10 -2.39 -1.50
CA GLU A 383 19.56 -1.78 -2.74
C GLU A 383 18.14 -2.29 -3.05
N PHE A 384 17.92 -3.60 -2.94
CA PHE A 384 16.58 -4.18 -3.15
C PHE A 384 15.56 -3.59 -2.18
N THR A 385 15.91 -3.47 -0.90
CA THR A 385 15.06 -2.92 0.17
C THR A 385 14.81 -1.43 -0.04
N GLU A 386 15.84 -0.63 -0.35
CA GLU A 386 15.69 0.80 -0.62
C GLU A 386 14.78 1.07 -1.82
N ASN A 387 14.76 0.19 -2.82
CA ASN A 387 13.92 0.31 -4.00
C ASN A 387 12.40 0.18 -3.73
N PHE A 388 11.95 -0.19 -2.52
CA PHE A 388 10.56 -0.04 -2.10
C PHE A 388 10.12 1.44 -2.11
N ASN A 389 11.06 2.37 -1.95
CA ASN A 389 10.85 3.80 -2.15
C ASN A 389 10.69 4.19 -3.64
N TYR A 390 11.24 3.38 -4.56
CA TYR A 390 11.40 3.71 -5.98
C TYR A 390 11.00 2.53 -6.89
N PRO A 391 9.71 2.19 -6.99
CA PRO A 391 9.25 1.02 -7.75
C PRO A 391 9.66 1.05 -9.23
N GLU A 392 9.89 2.23 -9.82
CA GLU A 392 10.43 2.36 -11.17
C GLU A 392 11.87 1.85 -11.28
N ARG A 393 12.70 2.07 -10.27
CA ARG A 393 14.07 1.52 -10.20
C ARG A 393 14.02 0.02 -10.00
N GLN A 394 13.16 -0.45 -9.11
CA GLN A 394 12.96 -1.87 -8.86
C GLN A 394 12.51 -2.60 -10.12
N TRP A 395 11.49 -2.06 -10.82
CA TRP A 395 11.03 -2.64 -12.07
C TRP A 395 12.11 -2.64 -13.15
N ASP A 396 12.93 -1.58 -13.23
CA ASP A 396 14.06 -1.54 -14.18
C ASP A 396 15.05 -2.68 -13.94
N ARG A 397 15.28 -3.09 -12.69
CA ARG A 397 16.12 -4.25 -12.33
C ARG A 397 15.45 -5.59 -12.65
N LEU A 398 14.16 -5.71 -12.43
CA LEU A 398 13.43 -6.98 -12.41
C LEU A 398 12.70 -7.31 -13.73
N ALA A 399 12.56 -6.38 -14.66
CA ALA A 399 11.71 -6.49 -15.84
C ALA A 399 12.05 -7.64 -16.81
N SER A 400 13.16 -8.34 -16.63
CA SER A 400 13.53 -9.57 -17.36
C SER A 400 14.68 -10.30 -16.68
N ASP A 401 14.78 -11.62 -16.91
CA ASP A 401 15.88 -12.45 -16.39
C ASP A 401 17.25 -11.89 -16.76
N LYS A 402 17.41 -11.34 -17.97
CA LYS A 402 18.65 -10.67 -18.41
C LYS A 402 19.00 -9.48 -17.49
N ARG A 403 18.00 -8.69 -17.08
CA ARG A 403 18.22 -7.53 -16.20
C ARG A 403 18.55 -7.98 -14.78
N ILE A 404 17.89 -9.03 -14.30
CA ILE A 404 18.18 -9.63 -13.00
C ILE A 404 19.63 -10.12 -12.94
N HIS A 405 20.06 -10.89 -13.94
CA HIS A 405 21.46 -11.34 -14.02
C HIS A 405 22.46 -10.17 -14.07
N ALA A 406 22.18 -9.15 -14.91
CA ALA A 406 23.02 -7.97 -14.98
C ALA A 406 23.05 -7.18 -13.65
N TRP A 407 22.04 -7.29 -12.81
CA TRP A 407 22.02 -6.69 -11.48
C TRP A 407 22.91 -7.47 -10.51
N ILE A 408 22.79 -8.80 -10.48
CA ILE A 408 23.64 -9.69 -9.68
C ILE A 408 25.13 -9.51 -10.08
N ASP A 409 25.45 -9.50 -11.38
CA ASP A 409 26.82 -9.40 -11.87
C ASP A 409 27.49 -8.06 -11.50
N ARG A 410 26.71 -6.96 -11.39
CA ARG A 410 27.24 -5.65 -10.96
C ARG A 410 27.63 -5.59 -9.50
N SER A 411 26.99 -6.37 -8.65
CA SER A 411 27.38 -6.47 -7.24
C SER A 411 28.79 -7.09 -7.06
N GLY A 412 29.31 -7.75 -8.09
CA GLY A 412 30.74 -8.13 -8.22
C GLY A 412 31.22 -9.25 -7.31
N ARG A 413 30.32 -10.01 -6.70
CA ARG A 413 30.68 -10.97 -5.63
C ARG A 413 30.24 -12.41 -5.85
N ILE A 414 29.64 -12.74 -6.99
CA ILE A 414 29.31 -14.15 -7.30
C ILE A 414 29.90 -14.51 -8.66
N ALA A 415 31.20 -14.69 -8.68
CA ALA A 415 31.91 -15.50 -9.68
C ALA A 415 32.32 -16.80 -9.00
N ALA A 416 31.79 -17.92 -9.54
CA ALA A 416 32.03 -19.32 -9.29
C ALA A 416 31.26 -19.99 -8.15
#